data_70dbd0743a35d464d5a2f042f825dab6
#
_entry.id   70dbd0743a35d464d5a2f042f825dab6
#
_cell.length_a   1.000
_cell.length_b   1.000
_cell.length_c   1.000
_cell.angle_alpha   90.00
_cell.angle_beta   90.00
_cell.angle_gamma   90.00
#
_symmetry.space_group_name_H-M   'P 1'
#
loop_
_entity.id
_entity.type
_entity.pdbx_description
1 polymer ?
#
loop_
_entity_poly.entity_id
_entity_poly.type
_entity_poly.pdbx_seq_one_letter_code
_entity_poly.pdbx_strand_id
1 'polypeptide(L)'
;MYKFKHKALLSLALLACSAMTNAQDKIVFPDITYARSPRDVVIGGINVSGMSGYEDYMLTGISGLTVGQHIELPGTAITEAVKRYWKHGLFSEVQIAADSLVGDKVYLHISLKARPRVSQINYIGLKKSERQDMEQKLGILKGGQ
;
A
#
# COMPACT_ATOMS: atom_id res chain seq x y z
N MET A 1 -63.18 33.98 -7.80
CA MET A 1 -61.94 34.71 -8.06
C MET A 1 -60.80 34.20 -7.12
N TYR A 2 -60.50 32.91 -7.12
CA TYR A 2 -59.49 32.28 -6.21
C TYR A 2 -58.72 31.12 -6.83
N LYS A 3 -58.44 31.10 -8.13
CA LYS A 3 -57.73 29.97 -8.80
C LYS A 3 -56.35 30.30 -9.37
N PHE A 4 -55.80 31.50 -9.09
CA PHE A 4 -54.53 31.89 -9.73
C PHE A 4 -53.30 31.93 -8.82
N LYS A 5 -53.42 31.71 -7.51
CA LYS A 5 -52.30 31.85 -6.56
C LYS A 5 -51.53 30.55 -6.29
N HIS A 6 -52.06 29.38 -6.66
CA HIS A 6 -51.36 28.11 -6.38
C HIS A 6 -50.39 27.66 -7.47
N LYS A 7 -50.49 28.19 -8.70
CA LYS A 7 -49.59 27.84 -9.79
C LYS A 7 -48.23 28.57 -9.71
N ALA A 8 -48.19 29.74 -9.09
CA ALA A 8 -46.95 30.50 -8.90
C ALA A 8 -46.08 29.94 -7.75
N LEU A 9 -46.69 29.35 -6.74
CA LEU A 9 -45.96 28.72 -5.62
C LEU A 9 -45.36 27.36 -5.98
N LEU A 10 -45.97 26.61 -6.91
CA LEU A 10 -45.41 25.31 -7.36
C LEU A 10 -44.21 25.50 -8.30
N SER A 11 -44.14 26.58 -9.07
CA SER A 11 -43.01 26.85 -9.97
C SER A 11 -41.76 27.32 -9.22
N LEU A 12 -41.92 27.97 -8.06
CA LEU A 12 -40.79 28.42 -7.24
C LEU A 12 -40.15 27.27 -6.45
N ALA A 13 -40.91 26.23 -6.11
CA ALA A 13 -40.38 25.03 -5.41
C ALA A 13 -39.59 24.12 -6.33
N LEU A 14 -39.83 24.14 -7.65
CA LEU A 14 -39.06 23.32 -8.61
C LEU A 14 -37.68 23.95 -8.96
N LEU A 15 -37.51 25.24 -8.77
CA LEU A 15 -36.23 25.91 -9.07
C LEU A 15 -35.20 25.80 -7.94
N ALA A 16 -35.62 25.43 -6.73
CA ALA A 16 -34.72 25.29 -5.56
C ALA A 16 -34.06 23.92 -5.47
N CYS A 17 -34.46 22.94 -6.27
CA CYS A 17 -33.96 21.59 -6.22
C CYS A 17 -32.76 21.28 -7.15
N SER A 18 -32.34 22.26 -7.97
CA SER A 18 -31.29 22.08 -8.98
C SER A 18 -29.89 22.55 -8.54
N ALA A 19 -29.70 22.93 -7.28
CA ALA A 19 -28.41 23.42 -6.76
C ALA A 19 -27.67 22.43 -5.86
N MET A 20 -28.06 21.17 -5.84
CA MET A 20 -27.18 20.09 -5.30
C MET A 20 -26.27 19.63 -6.42
N THR A 21 -25.28 20.45 -6.75
CA THR A 21 -24.10 19.97 -7.49
C THR A 21 -23.41 18.97 -6.61
N ASN A 22 -23.54 17.69 -6.99
CA ASN A 22 -22.70 16.62 -6.48
C ASN A 22 -21.25 17.01 -6.74
N ALA A 23 -20.56 17.49 -5.73
CA ALA A 23 -19.11 17.45 -5.68
C ALA A 23 -18.72 15.97 -5.54
N GLN A 24 -18.80 15.23 -6.65
CA GLN A 24 -18.15 13.93 -6.74
C GLN A 24 -16.66 14.22 -6.75
N ASP A 25 -15.99 14.00 -5.61
CA ASP A 25 -14.56 13.94 -5.56
C ASP A 25 -14.11 12.91 -6.60
N LYS A 26 -13.59 13.43 -7.71
CA LYS A 26 -13.14 12.60 -8.83
C LYS A 26 -11.93 11.81 -8.34
N ILE A 27 -12.11 10.51 -8.14
CA ILE A 27 -11.00 9.59 -7.89
C ILE A 27 -10.15 9.59 -9.17
N VAL A 28 -9.02 10.24 -9.10
CA VAL A 28 -8.04 10.27 -10.20
C VAL A 28 -6.99 9.22 -9.87
N PHE A 29 -6.87 8.20 -10.72
CA PHE A 29 -5.75 7.28 -10.65
C PHE A 29 -4.46 8.06 -10.97
N PRO A 30 -3.48 8.08 -10.07
CA PRO A 30 -2.30 8.89 -10.27
C PRO A 30 -1.43 8.31 -11.38
N ASP A 31 -1.23 9.08 -12.43
CA ASP A 31 -0.13 8.86 -13.35
C ASP A 31 1.15 9.46 -12.72
N ILE A 32 1.76 8.72 -11.81
CA ILE A 32 2.99 9.11 -11.13
C ILE A 32 4.16 8.65 -11.99
N THR A 33 4.55 9.49 -12.91
CA THR A 33 5.74 9.28 -13.72
C THR A 33 6.90 10.09 -13.13
N TYR A 34 8.05 9.47 -12.94
CA TYR A 34 9.27 10.14 -12.44
C TYR A 34 9.73 11.33 -13.30
N ALA A 35 9.19 11.47 -14.51
CA ALA A 35 9.45 12.60 -15.41
C ALA A 35 8.65 13.86 -15.05
N ARG A 36 7.71 13.81 -14.11
CA ARG A 36 6.94 14.98 -13.65
C ARG A 36 7.61 15.66 -12.48
N SER A 37 7.36 16.97 -12.34
CA SER A 37 7.78 17.73 -11.17
C SER A 37 7.18 17.12 -9.89
N PRO A 38 7.96 17.01 -8.82
CA PRO A 38 7.47 16.54 -7.53
C PRO A 38 6.25 17.35 -7.06
N ARG A 39 5.32 16.67 -6.43
CA ARG A 39 4.13 17.26 -5.81
C ARG A 39 4.13 16.96 -4.33
N ASP A 40 3.86 17.97 -3.52
CA ASP A 40 3.58 17.77 -2.11
C ASP A 40 2.20 17.13 -1.95
N VAL A 41 2.16 16.02 -1.25
CA VAL A 41 0.93 15.27 -0.95
C VAL A 41 0.94 14.81 0.49
N VAL A 42 -0.24 14.52 1.02
CA VAL A 42 -0.43 13.95 2.35
C VAL A 42 -0.79 12.48 2.23
N ILE A 43 -0.18 11.61 3.02
CA ILE A 43 -0.58 10.20 3.07
C ILE A 43 -1.96 10.10 3.70
N GLY A 44 -2.99 9.78 2.91
CA GLY A 44 -4.37 9.62 3.36
C GLY A 44 -4.65 8.23 3.93
N GLY A 45 -3.90 7.21 3.48
CA GLY A 45 -4.02 5.84 3.95
C GLY A 45 -2.90 4.97 3.42
N ILE A 46 -2.60 3.89 4.13
CA ILE A 46 -1.60 2.88 3.75
C ILE A 46 -2.27 1.52 3.88
N ASN A 47 -2.27 0.75 2.80
CA ASN A 47 -2.72 -0.62 2.76
C ASN A 47 -1.52 -1.54 2.51
N VAL A 48 -1.43 -2.67 3.22
CA VAL A 48 -0.34 -3.64 3.06
C VAL A 48 -0.92 -4.99 2.64
N SER A 49 -0.25 -5.69 1.74
CA SER A 49 -0.66 -7.00 1.27
C SER A 49 0.52 -7.94 1.03
N GLY A 50 0.22 -9.24 0.89
CA GLY A 50 1.17 -10.26 0.46
C GLY A 50 1.94 -10.98 1.59
N MET A 51 1.72 -10.63 2.85
CA MET A 51 2.37 -11.27 4.01
C MET A 51 1.34 -11.85 4.97
N SER A 52 1.04 -13.14 4.85
CA SER A 52 0.20 -13.85 5.83
C SER A 52 0.96 -14.09 7.14
N GLY A 53 0.26 -13.91 8.27
CA GLY A 53 0.81 -14.12 9.61
C GLY A 53 1.54 -12.93 10.22
N TYR A 54 1.47 -11.78 9.58
CA TYR A 54 1.96 -10.51 10.10
C TYR A 54 0.81 -9.49 10.14
N GLU A 55 0.78 -8.69 11.18
CA GLU A 55 -0.20 -7.61 11.31
C GLU A 55 0.21 -6.40 10.45
N ASP A 56 -0.76 -5.79 9.77
CA ASP A 56 -0.52 -4.69 8.83
C ASP A 56 0.20 -3.50 9.47
N TYR A 57 -0.10 -3.20 10.75
CA TYR A 57 0.56 -2.10 11.47
C TYR A 57 2.06 -2.36 11.68
N MET A 58 2.46 -3.62 11.87
CA MET A 58 3.88 -3.98 12.02
C MET A 58 4.61 -3.79 10.69
N LEU A 59 4.00 -4.27 9.60
CA LEU A 59 4.56 -4.13 8.25
C LEU A 59 4.63 -2.65 7.86
N THR A 60 3.58 -1.88 8.09
CA THR A 60 3.59 -0.42 7.85
C THR A 60 4.68 0.27 8.67
N GLY A 61 4.88 -0.12 9.93
CA GLY A 61 5.93 0.43 10.81
C GLY A 61 7.33 0.29 10.23
N ILE A 62 7.63 -0.81 9.53
CA ILE A 62 8.93 -1.02 8.84
C ILE A 62 9.17 0.05 7.78
N SER A 63 8.14 0.48 7.05
CA SER A 63 8.27 1.51 6.03
C SER A 63 8.70 2.86 6.59
N GLY A 64 8.32 3.15 7.84
CA GLY A 64 8.46 4.46 8.48
C GLY A 64 7.57 5.53 7.86
N LEU A 65 6.58 5.13 7.06
CA LEU A 65 5.53 6.00 6.54
C LEU A 65 4.36 6.02 7.52
N THR A 66 3.73 7.18 7.70
CA THR A 66 2.59 7.35 8.59
C THR A 66 1.45 8.09 7.88
N VAL A 67 0.22 7.73 8.20
CA VAL A 67 -0.97 8.46 7.72
C VAL A 67 -0.92 9.90 8.28
N GLY A 68 -1.22 10.87 7.43
CA GLY A 68 -1.10 12.30 7.75
C GLY A 68 0.27 12.90 7.48
N GLN A 69 1.27 12.11 7.10
CA GLN A 69 2.61 12.60 6.76
C GLN A 69 2.60 13.32 5.40
N HIS A 70 3.28 14.47 5.34
CA HIS A 70 3.56 15.17 4.10
C HIS A 70 4.76 14.54 3.40
N ILE A 71 4.63 14.22 2.14
CA ILE A 71 5.68 13.65 1.30
C ILE A 71 5.65 14.26 -0.10
N GLU A 72 6.79 14.27 -0.77
CA GLU A 72 6.87 14.59 -2.19
C GLU A 72 6.70 13.31 -3.03
N LEU A 73 5.90 13.37 -4.09
CA LEU A 73 5.74 12.29 -5.07
C LEU A 73 5.95 12.81 -6.50
N PRO A 74 6.86 12.18 -7.26
CA PRO A 74 7.86 11.19 -6.84
C PRO A 74 8.92 11.82 -5.93
N GLY A 75 9.40 11.07 -4.92
CA GLY A 75 10.33 11.61 -3.94
C GLY A 75 11.11 10.56 -3.14
N THR A 76 11.95 11.03 -2.25
CA THR A 76 12.88 10.20 -1.47
C THR A 76 12.17 9.35 -0.41
N ALA A 77 11.03 9.82 0.12
CA ALA A 77 10.30 9.12 1.18
C ALA A 77 9.93 7.67 0.81
N ILE A 78 9.44 7.46 -0.42
CA ILE A 78 9.11 6.12 -0.92
C ILE A 78 10.38 5.28 -1.11
N THR A 79 11.43 5.86 -1.67
CA THR A 79 12.71 5.16 -1.86
C THR A 79 13.31 4.71 -0.54
N GLU A 80 13.26 5.55 0.49
CA GLU A 80 13.75 5.21 1.83
C GLU A 80 12.88 4.13 2.50
N ALA A 81 11.57 4.16 2.31
CA ALA A 81 10.68 3.11 2.78
C ALA A 81 11.04 1.74 2.16
N VAL A 82 11.26 1.70 0.84
CA VAL A 82 11.71 0.48 0.14
C VAL A 82 13.05 -0.01 0.68
N LYS A 83 14.03 0.87 0.88
CA LYS A 83 15.34 0.52 1.46
C LYS A 83 15.21 -0.08 2.86
N ARG A 84 14.30 0.45 3.71
CA ARG A 84 14.05 -0.10 5.04
C ARG A 84 13.54 -1.52 4.98
N TYR A 85 12.59 -1.84 4.09
CA TYR A 85 12.13 -3.21 3.88
C TYR A 85 13.27 -4.15 3.46
N TRP A 86 14.10 -3.73 2.51
CA TRP A 86 15.26 -4.53 2.06
C TRP A 86 16.26 -4.79 3.19
N LYS A 87 16.50 -3.79 4.04
CA LYS A 87 17.41 -3.91 5.18
C LYS A 87 16.95 -4.98 6.19
N HIS A 88 15.65 -5.22 6.32
CA HIS A 88 15.14 -6.28 7.19
C HIS A 88 15.43 -7.69 6.69
N GLY A 89 15.73 -7.88 5.41
CA GLY A 89 16.10 -9.17 4.84
C GLY A 89 14.95 -10.19 4.76
N LEU A 90 13.74 -9.86 5.19
CA LEU A 90 12.58 -10.76 5.25
C LEU A 90 11.84 -10.89 3.92
N PHE A 91 12.08 -9.97 2.99
CA PHE A 91 11.30 -9.80 1.78
C PHE A 91 12.12 -10.17 0.53
N SER A 92 11.49 -10.87 -0.41
CA SER A 92 12.04 -11.16 -1.73
C SER A 92 11.56 -10.15 -2.78
N GLU A 93 10.45 -9.46 -2.48
CA GLU A 93 9.88 -8.44 -3.34
C GLU A 93 9.22 -7.37 -2.48
N VAL A 94 9.42 -6.11 -2.85
CA VAL A 94 8.83 -4.94 -2.20
C VAL A 94 8.37 -3.99 -3.28
N GLN A 95 7.09 -3.68 -3.29
CA GLN A 95 6.49 -2.75 -4.23
C GLN A 95 5.62 -1.75 -3.46
N ILE A 96 5.79 -0.46 -3.73
CA ILE A 96 4.95 0.60 -3.18
C ILE A 96 4.33 1.35 -4.36
N ALA A 97 3.01 1.32 -4.43
CA ALA A 97 2.23 1.98 -5.46
C ALA A 97 1.29 3.02 -4.84
N ALA A 98 0.95 4.04 -5.59
CA ALA A 98 -0.15 4.93 -5.24
C ALA A 98 -1.43 4.41 -5.89
N ASP A 99 -2.37 3.96 -5.07
CA ASP A 99 -3.65 3.43 -5.53
C ASP A 99 -4.57 4.54 -6.02
N SER A 100 -4.62 5.64 -5.28
CA SER A 100 -5.48 6.76 -5.62
C SER A 100 -4.94 8.08 -5.07
N LEU A 101 -5.36 9.17 -5.69
CA LEU A 101 -5.09 10.52 -5.27
C LEU A 101 -6.42 11.28 -5.19
N VAL A 102 -6.79 11.75 -4.01
CA VAL A 102 -8.02 12.51 -3.75
C VAL A 102 -7.63 13.87 -3.20
N GLY A 103 -7.72 14.90 -4.07
CA GLY A 103 -7.19 16.22 -3.75
C GLY A 103 -5.67 16.20 -3.57
N ASP A 104 -5.22 16.48 -2.37
CA ASP A 104 -3.82 16.42 -1.92
C ASP A 104 -3.46 15.13 -1.17
N LYS A 105 -4.45 14.21 -0.96
CA LYS A 105 -4.25 12.96 -0.23
C LYS A 105 -3.94 11.80 -1.17
N VAL A 106 -2.82 11.13 -0.92
CA VAL A 106 -2.43 9.91 -1.60
C VAL A 106 -2.73 8.69 -0.73
N TYR A 107 -3.28 7.64 -1.34
CA TYR A 107 -3.47 6.33 -0.72
C TYR A 107 -2.42 5.39 -1.28
N LEU A 108 -1.62 4.82 -0.39
CA LEU A 108 -0.50 3.97 -0.77
C LEU A 108 -0.86 2.49 -0.57
N HIS A 109 -0.47 1.67 -1.52
CA HIS A 109 -0.51 0.22 -1.44
C HIS A 109 0.90 -0.34 -1.40
N ILE A 110 1.22 -1.09 -0.34
CA ILE A 110 2.50 -1.75 -0.15
C ILE A 110 2.29 -3.25 -0.37
N SER A 111 2.85 -3.79 -1.43
CA SER A 111 2.85 -5.21 -1.73
C SER A 111 4.19 -5.82 -1.35
N LEU A 112 4.15 -6.84 -0.51
CA LEU A 112 5.33 -7.51 0.04
C LEU A 112 5.27 -9.00 -0.28
N LYS A 113 6.44 -9.61 -0.57
CA LYS A 113 6.57 -11.04 -0.71
C LYS A 113 7.64 -11.57 0.23
N ALA A 114 7.28 -12.57 1.02
CA ALA A 114 8.22 -13.20 1.93
C ALA A 114 9.37 -13.88 1.18
N ARG A 115 10.55 -13.79 1.74
CA ARG A 115 11.68 -14.61 1.29
C ARG A 115 11.44 -16.06 1.68
N PRO A 116 11.62 -17.04 0.78
CA PRO A 116 11.49 -18.45 1.13
C PRO A 116 12.54 -18.82 2.18
N ARG A 117 12.13 -19.64 3.13
CA ARG A 117 13.02 -20.18 4.17
C ARG A 117 13.06 -21.68 4.09
N VAL A 118 14.20 -22.27 4.42
CA VAL A 118 14.36 -23.72 4.50
C VAL A 118 13.52 -24.25 5.67
N SER A 119 12.42 -24.93 5.36
CA SER A 119 11.55 -25.54 6.38
C SER A 119 12.07 -26.91 6.82
N GLN A 120 12.61 -27.70 5.89
CA GLN A 120 13.09 -29.04 6.13
C GLN A 120 14.14 -29.43 5.10
N ILE A 121 15.13 -30.17 5.56
CA ILE A 121 16.18 -30.78 4.72
C ILE A 121 16.02 -32.30 4.82
N ASN A 122 15.78 -32.96 3.71
CA ASN A 122 15.66 -34.40 3.63
C ASN A 122 16.91 -35.00 2.95
N TYR A 123 17.61 -35.88 3.65
CA TYR A 123 18.76 -36.58 3.11
C TYR A 123 18.35 -37.99 2.69
N ILE A 124 18.51 -38.33 1.42
CA ILE A 124 18.13 -39.62 0.85
C ILE A 124 19.43 -40.39 0.50
N GLY A 125 19.52 -41.66 0.91
CA GLY A 125 20.64 -42.50 0.57
C GLY A 125 21.89 -42.33 1.41
N LEU A 126 21.90 -41.43 2.42
CA LEU A 126 23.03 -41.22 3.31
C LEU A 126 22.89 -41.99 4.63
N LYS A 127 24.01 -42.55 5.13
CA LYS A 127 24.09 -43.06 6.47
C LYS A 127 24.08 -41.95 7.50
N LYS A 128 23.76 -42.25 8.75
CA LYS A 128 23.64 -41.27 9.83
C LYS A 128 24.90 -40.40 10.03
N SER A 129 26.08 -41.03 9.94
CA SER A 129 27.36 -40.32 10.06
C SER A 129 27.62 -39.36 8.90
N GLU A 130 27.29 -39.80 7.67
CA GLU A 130 27.44 -38.98 6.48
C GLU A 130 26.49 -37.78 6.47
N ARG A 131 25.27 -37.98 7.01
CA ARG A 131 24.30 -36.87 7.20
C ARG A 131 24.85 -35.79 8.14
N GLN A 132 25.42 -36.20 9.31
CA GLN A 132 25.99 -35.27 10.27
C GLN A 132 27.15 -34.46 9.66
N ASP A 133 28.01 -35.12 8.91
CA ASP A 133 29.14 -34.49 8.22
C ASP A 133 28.66 -33.49 7.16
N MET A 134 27.62 -33.85 6.40
CA MET A 134 26.95 -32.94 5.42
C MET A 134 26.32 -31.75 6.08
N GLU A 135 25.56 -31.93 7.16
CA GLU A 135 24.92 -30.84 7.91
C GLU A 135 25.95 -29.82 8.41
N GLN A 136 27.08 -30.33 8.92
CA GLN A 136 28.17 -29.49 9.40
C GLN A 136 28.88 -28.72 8.26
N LYS A 137 29.11 -29.38 7.12
CA LYS A 137 29.77 -28.74 5.95
C LYS A 137 28.93 -27.79 5.18
N LEU A 138 27.61 -28.04 5.05
CA LEU A 138 26.72 -27.20 4.30
C LEU A 138 26.35 -25.90 5.04
N GLY A 139 26.40 -25.88 6.37
CA GLY A 139 26.04 -24.74 7.17
C GLY A 139 24.56 -24.28 6.98
N ILE A 140 23.73 -25.11 6.32
CA ILE A 140 22.33 -24.82 6.07
C ILE A 140 21.53 -25.22 7.30
N LEU A 141 20.99 -24.28 8.00
CA LEU A 141 20.16 -24.50 9.17
C LEU A 141 18.66 -24.42 8.80
N LYS A 142 17.85 -25.20 9.50
CA LYS A 142 16.40 -25.09 9.44
C LYS A 142 15.99 -23.66 9.82
N GLY A 143 15.22 -22.98 8.98
CA GLY A 143 14.85 -21.58 9.16
C GLY A 143 15.85 -20.58 8.55
N GLY A 144 16.98 -21.06 7.98
CA GLY A 144 17.92 -20.23 7.22
C GLY A 144 17.31 -19.69 5.92
N GLN A 145 17.86 -18.59 5.45
CA GLN A 145 17.52 -17.98 4.15
C GLN A 145 18.56 -18.39 3.11
#